data_a6ca7402226bdb27a5736b5145248664
#
_entry.id   a6ca7402226bdb27a5736b5145248664
#
_cell.length_a   1.000
_cell.length_b   1.000
_cell.length_c   1.000
_cell.angle_alpha   90.00
_cell.angle_beta   90.00
_cell.angle_gamma   90.00
#
_symmetry.space_group_name_H-M   'P 1'
#
loop_
_entity.id
_entity.type
_entity.pdbx_description
1 polymer ?
#
loop_
_entity_poly.entity_id
_entity_poly.type
_entity_poly.pdbx_seq_one_letter_code
_entity_poly.pdbx_strand_id
1 'polypeptide(L)'
;MRSRTKLTDKIKLSEFDMAGIIEKWLIHHHVEVENFFYNWPESRSLILDAMVLSKINADMIEYVIEKPEKVLEMVRGILLSDAVDNPTDSFIDFPEIRIRNIPNRITPSGIRDGDVGTLVAVECQVRSASKILPKAKVVFVRCVRCGHVWNVDVPYRGDPSVHVCPNNACNRTGPFTFIDEREVRTSSERFIIQ
;
A
#
# COMPACT_ATOMS: atom_id res chain seq x y z
N MET A 1 29.59 -9.88 12.57
CA MET A 1 28.89 -10.00 11.27
C MET A 1 28.02 -11.25 11.32
N ARG A 2 26.71 -11.13 11.59
CA ARG A 2 25.78 -12.25 11.46
C ARG A 2 25.21 -12.19 10.03
N SER A 3 25.58 -13.15 9.21
CA SER A 3 24.99 -13.40 7.90
C SER A 3 23.51 -13.69 8.10
N ARG A 4 22.64 -12.75 7.72
CA ARG A 4 21.21 -13.06 7.53
C ARG A 4 21.09 -13.89 6.26
N THR A 5 21.16 -15.20 6.42
CA THR A 5 20.77 -16.14 5.36
C THR A 5 19.31 -15.82 5.02
N LYS A 6 19.01 -15.50 3.75
CA LYS A 6 17.65 -15.26 3.28
C LYS A 6 16.80 -16.48 3.64
N LEU A 7 15.83 -16.28 4.53
CA LEU A 7 14.94 -17.31 5.06
C LEU A 7 13.84 -17.71 4.05
N THR A 8 13.90 -17.17 2.83
CA THR A 8 12.91 -17.34 1.76
C THR A 8 12.60 -18.80 1.38
N ASP A 9 13.49 -19.76 1.74
CA ASP A 9 13.28 -21.19 1.43
C ASP A 9 12.58 -21.98 2.54
N LYS A 10 12.25 -21.38 3.67
CA LYS A 10 11.67 -22.08 4.83
C LYS A 10 10.16 -21.92 5.01
N ILE A 11 9.58 -20.82 4.54
CA ILE A 11 8.14 -20.57 4.77
C ILE A 11 7.34 -21.15 3.61
N LYS A 12 6.91 -22.38 3.73
CA LYS A 12 6.00 -23.07 2.79
C LYS A 12 4.53 -22.87 3.21
N LEU A 13 4.13 -21.64 3.52
CA LEU A 13 2.70 -21.34 3.69
C LEU A 13 2.07 -21.28 2.31
N SER A 14 1.02 -22.07 2.09
CA SER A 14 0.21 -21.93 0.88
C SER A 14 -0.54 -20.58 0.90
N GLU A 15 -0.91 -20.06 -0.26
CA GLU A 15 -1.71 -18.82 -0.31
C GLU A 15 -3.04 -18.97 0.45
N PHE A 16 -3.61 -20.15 0.43
CA PHE A 16 -4.82 -20.48 1.17
C PHE A 16 -4.59 -20.42 2.70
N ASP A 17 -3.49 -20.97 3.20
CA ASP A 17 -3.15 -20.92 4.63
C ASP A 17 -2.91 -19.47 5.08
N MET A 18 -2.24 -18.67 4.24
CA MET A 18 -2.00 -17.25 4.50
C MET A 18 -3.31 -16.47 4.58
N ALA A 19 -4.27 -16.72 3.67
CA ALA A 19 -5.58 -16.06 3.71
C ALA A 19 -6.31 -16.36 5.02
N GLY A 20 -6.36 -17.62 5.45
CA GLY A 20 -6.98 -17.99 6.73
C GLY A 20 -6.30 -17.38 7.97
N ILE A 21 -4.99 -17.14 7.93
CA ILE A 21 -4.27 -16.44 9.01
C ILE A 21 -4.63 -14.95 9.00
N ILE A 22 -4.71 -14.33 7.83
CA ILE A 22 -5.08 -12.91 7.68
C ILE A 22 -6.52 -12.70 8.13
N GLU A 23 -7.46 -13.57 7.78
CA GLU A 23 -8.85 -13.51 8.26
C GLU A 23 -8.90 -13.53 9.80
N LYS A 24 -8.17 -14.44 10.43
CA LYS A 24 -8.08 -14.46 11.91
C LYS A 24 -7.49 -13.18 12.46
N TRP A 25 -6.51 -12.59 11.78
CA TRP A 25 -5.91 -11.32 12.18
C TRP A 25 -6.92 -10.19 12.10
N LEU A 26 -7.73 -10.13 11.05
CA LEU A 26 -8.82 -9.15 10.89
C LEU A 26 -9.93 -9.37 11.93
N ILE A 27 -10.30 -10.62 12.24
CA ILE A 27 -11.26 -10.93 13.30
C ILE A 27 -10.80 -10.41 14.66
N HIS A 28 -9.50 -10.49 14.97
CA HIS A 28 -8.96 -9.91 16.21
C HIS A 28 -8.99 -8.38 16.21
N HIS A 29 -9.12 -7.76 15.06
CA HIS A 29 -9.24 -6.31 14.88
C HIS A 29 -10.66 -5.91 14.43
N HIS A 30 -11.68 -6.72 14.75
CA HIS A 30 -13.05 -6.47 14.29
C HIS A 30 -13.56 -5.06 14.63
N VAL A 31 -13.23 -4.54 15.80
CA VAL A 31 -13.64 -3.19 16.24
C VAL A 31 -13.00 -2.12 15.33
N GLU A 32 -11.72 -2.25 15.03
CA GLU A 32 -11.00 -1.34 14.12
C GLU A 32 -11.52 -1.43 12.69
N VAL A 33 -11.87 -2.65 12.24
CA VAL A 33 -12.46 -2.90 10.92
C VAL A 33 -13.86 -2.30 10.83
N GLU A 34 -14.73 -2.53 11.81
CA GLU A 34 -16.07 -1.94 11.87
C GLU A 34 -16.01 -0.40 11.92
N ASN A 35 -15.15 0.16 12.77
CA ASN A 35 -14.94 1.60 12.85
C ASN A 35 -14.41 2.18 11.54
N PHE A 36 -13.53 1.45 10.84
CA PHE A 36 -13.04 1.85 9.53
C PHE A 36 -14.19 1.95 8.52
N PHE A 37 -15.05 0.94 8.41
CA PHE A 37 -16.20 0.96 7.50
C PHE A 37 -17.23 2.03 7.89
N TYR A 38 -17.50 2.20 9.18
CA TYR A 38 -18.45 3.19 9.67
C TYR A 38 -18.01 4.64 9.37
N ASN A 39 -16.72 4.92 9.48
CA ASN A 39 -16.17 6.27 9.28
C ASN A 39 -15.65 6.51 7.85
N TRP A 40 -15.91 5.60 6.91
CA TRP A 40 -15.55 5.81 5.52
C TRP A 40 -16.44 6.87 4.87
N PRO A 41 -15.94 7.82 4.04
CA PRO A 41 -14.55 8.00 3.56
C PRO A 41 -13.68 8.93 4.42
N GLU A 42 -14.13 9.36 5.58
CA GLU A 42 -13.41 10.30 6.45
C GLU A 42 -12.14 9.64 7.03
N SER A 43 -12.25 8.39 7.49
CA SER A 43 -11.10 7.58 7.88
C SER A 43 -10.75 6.60 6.74
N ARG A 44 -9.61 6.85 6.08
CA ARG A 44 -9.16 6.05 4.93
C ARG A 44 -8.12 5.00 5.28
N SER A 45 -7.73 4.88 6.55
CA SER A 45 -6.69 3.96 6.97
C SER A 45 -7.16 2.99 8.04
N LEU A 46 -6.89 1.70 7.81
CA LEU A 46 -7.04 0.64 8.80
C LEU A 46 -5.69 0.35 9.44
N ILE A 47 -5.62 0.35 10.77
CA ILE A 47 -4.39 0.09 11.52
C ILE A 47 -4.45 -1.30 12.11
N LEU A 48 -3.52 -2.18 11.72
CA LEU A 48 -3.39 -3.54 12.20
C LEU A 48 -2.13 -3.70 13.07
N ASP A 49 -2.23 -4.49 14.13
CA ASP A 49 -1.13 -4.70 15.07
C ASP A 49 -0.35 -5.98 14.73
N ALA A 50 0.95 -5.83 14.45
CA ALA A 50 1.84 -6.93 14.13
C ALA A 50 2.05 -7.91 15.30
N MET A 51 1.94 -7.42 16.55
CA MET A 51 2.08 -8.27 17.73
C MET A 51 0.90 -9.25 17.88
N VAL A 52 -0.28 -8.88 17.42
CA VAL A 52 -1.43 -9.80 17.35
C VAL A 52 -1.17 -10.89 16.33
N LEU A 53 -0.66 -10.52 15.15
CA LEU A 53 -0.31 -11.47 14.10
C LEU A 53 0.77 -12.47 14.58
N SER A 54 1.78 -11.99 15.30
CA SER A 54 2.84 -12.87 15.83
C SER A 54 2.32 -13.91 16.82
N LYS A 55 1.24 -13.61 17.54
CA LYS A 55 0.57 -14.57 18.45
C LYS A 55 -0.25 -15.62 17.71
N ILE A 56 -0.80 -15.24 16.55
CA ILE A 56 -1.57 -16.16 15.70
C ILE A 56 -0.61 -17.09 14.96
N ASN A 57 0.42 -16.55 14.34
CA ASN A 57 1.43 -17.30 13.60
C ASN A 57 2.76 -16.53 13.54
N ALA A 58 3.80 -17.10 14.13
CA ALA A 58 5.13 -16.48 14.19
C ALA A 58 5.81 -16.39 12.81
N ASP A 59 5.60 -17.39 11.94
CA ASP A 59 6.20 -17.39 10.60
C ASP A 59 5.58 -16.32 9.70
N MET A 60 4.28 -16.01 9.92
CA MET A 60 3.58 -15.00 9.13
C MET A 60 4.12 -13.60 9.38
N ILE A 61 4.58 -13.27 10.60
CA ILE A 61 5.18 -11.95 10.85
C ILE A 61 6.51 -11.77 10.08
N GLU A 62 7.31 -12.83 9.95
CA GLU A 62 8.52 -12.80 9.15
C GLU A 62 8.19 -12.58 7.67
N TYR A 63 7.13 -13.24 7.18
CA TYR A 63 6.66 -13.07 5.82
C TYR A 63 6.14 -11.64 5.54
N VAL A 64 5.42 -11.03 6.50
CA VAL A 64 4.99 -9.60 6.42
C VAL A 64 6.20 -8.68 6.31
N ILE A 65 7.26 -8.95 7.05
CA ILE A 65 8.48 -8.14 7.03
C ILE A 65 9.18 -8.27 5.67
N GLU A 66 9.30 -9.49 5.13
CA GLU A 66 10.02 -9.74 3.88
C GLU A 66 9.22 -9.37 2.62
N LYS A 67 7.89 -9.53 2.64
CA LYS A 67 7.01 -9.30 1.47
C LYS A 67 5.75 -8.51 1.86
N PRO A 68 5.92 -7.28 2.34
CA PRO A 68 4.81 -6.48 2.85
C PRO A 68 3.74 -6.19 1.80
N GLU A 69 4.13 -5.90 0.55
CA GLU A 69 3.20 -5.56 -0.53
C GLU A 69 2.22 -6.70 -0.79
N LYS A 70 2.71 -7.93 -0.89
CA LYS A 70 1.85 -9.11 -1.13
C LYS A 70 0.84 -9.31 -0.01
N VAL A 71 1.26 -9.15 1.24
CA VAL A 71 0.35 -9.29 2.40
C VAL A 71 -0.69 -8.17 2.42
N LEU A 72 -0.28 -6.93 2.15
CA LEU A 72 -1.19 -5.79 2.08
C LEU A 72 -2.23 -5.95 0.95
N GLU A 73 -1.84 -6.51 -0.20
CA GLU A 73 -2.77 -6.85 -1.28
C GLU A 73 -3.77 -7.92 -0.85
N MET A 74 -3.32 -8.98 -0.17
CA MET A 74 -4.21 -10.02 0.34
C MET A 74 -5.21 -9.47 1.37
N VAL A 75 -4.74 -8.63 2.32
CA VAL A 75 -5.62 -7.97 3.30
C VAL A 75 -6.66 -7.09 2.60
N ARG A 76 -6.26 -6.32 1.58
CA ARG A 76 -7.19 -5.51 0.77
C ARG A 76 -8.22 -6.39 0.04
N GLY A 77 -7.78 -7.50 -0.55
CA GLY A 77 -8.66 -8.44 -1.24
C GLY A 77 -9.74 -9.01 -0.33
N ILE A 78 -9.37 -9.39 0.91
CA ILE A 78 -10.32 -9.90 1.90
C ILE A 78 -11.29 -8.80 2.34
N LEU A 79 -10.80 -7.60 2.67
CA LEU A 79 -11.66 -6.47 3.06
C LEU A 79 -12.64 -6.06 1.96
N LEU A 80 -12.23 -6.16 0.69
CA LEU A 80 -13.11 -5.86 -0.44
C LEU A 80 -14.16 -6.95 -0.66
N SER A 81 -13.85 -8.23 -0.38
CA SER A 81 -14.84 -9.30 -0.45
C SER A 81 -15.91 -9.12 0.62
N ASP A 82 -15.54 -8.74 1.83
CA ASP A 82 -16.47 -8.46 2.92
C ASP A 82 -17.31 -7.18 2.65
N ALA A 83 -16.74 -6.22 1.91
CA ALA A 83 -17.44 -5.00 1.52
C ALA A 83 -18.54 -5.22 0.46
N VAL A 84 -18.47 -6.31 -0.31
CA VAL A 84 -19.52 -6.68 -1.28
C VAL A 84 -20.85 -7.02 -0.56
N ASP A 85 -20.76 -7.54 0.67
CA ASP A 85 -21.95 -7.82 1.50
C ASP A 85 -22.50 -6.55 2.19
N ASN A 86 -21.72 -5.48 2.24
CA ASN A 86 -22.09 -4.16 2.74
C ASN A 86 -21.82 -3.09 1.68
N PRO A 87 -22.68 -2.92 0.67
CA PRO A 87 -22.44 -1.99 -0.43
C PRO A 87 -22.55 -0.55 0.05
N THR A 88 -21.43 0.03 0.44
CA THR A 88 -21.24 1.48 0.39
C THR A 88 -20.76 1.82 -1.02
N ASP A 89 -21.62 2.45 -1.80
CA ASP A 89 -21.45 2.78 -3.25
C ASP A 89 -20.22 3.65 -3.61
N SER A 90 -19.21 3.73 -2.76
CA SER A 90 -18.13 4.71 -2.88
C SER A 90 -16.71 4.20 -2.59
N PHE A 91 -16.44 2.89 -2.65
CA PHE A 91 -15.04 2.41 -2.63
C PHE A 91 -14.32 2.71 -3.96
N ILE A 92 -14.15 4.00 -4.27
CA ILE A 92 -13.35 4.45 -5.41
C ILE A 92 -11.85 4.41 -5.08
N ASP A 93 -11.50 4.50 -3.79
CA ASP A 93 -10.12 4.44 -3.29
C ASP A 93 -9.94 3.24 -2.37
N PHE A 94 -8.90 2.44 -2.63
CA PHE A 94 -8.53 1.31 -1.77
C PHE A 94 -8.16 1.79 -0.37
N PRO A 95 -8.58 1.06 0.71
CA PRO A 95 -8.18 1.39 2.06
C PRO A 95 -6.65 1.37 2.20
N GLU A 96 -6.10 2.36 2.88
CA GLU A 96 -4.70 2.37 3.28
C GLU A 96 -4.54 1.49 4.52
N ILE A 97 -3.82 0.37 4.38
CA ILE A 97 -3.54 -0.52 5.49
C ILE A 97 -2.21 -0.11 6.11
N ARG A 98 -2.21 0.13 7.41
CA ARG A 98 -1.04 0.50 8.21
C ARG A 98 -0.77 -0.58 9.25
N ILE A 99 0.49 -0.97 9.38
CA ILE A 99 0.92 -1.97 10.35
C ILE A 99 1.70 -1.27 11.46
N ARG A 100 1.28 -1.45 12.70
CA ARG A 100 1.97 -0.95 13.89
C ARG A 100 2.68 -2.06 14.65
N ASN A 101 3.57 -1.67 15.57
CA ASN A 101 4.28 -2.57 16.49
C ASN A 101 5.13 -3.64 15.77
N ILE A 102 5.79 -3.25 14.68
CA ILE A 102 6.77 -4.11 13.99
C ILE A 102 7.91 -4.42 14.96
N PRO A 103 8.27 -5.71 15.17
CA PRO A 103 9.25 -6.11 16.19
C PRO A 103 10.68 -5.69 15.85
N ASN A 104 11.01 -5.53 14.57
CA ASN A 104 12.35 -5.23 14.11
C ASN A 104 12.55 -3.71 14.00
N ARG A 105 13.13 -3.10 15.05
CA ARG A 105 13.46 -1.67 15.07
C ARG A 105 14.92 -1.46 14.70
N ILE A 106 15.17 -0.53 13.81
CA ILE A 106 16.50 -0.13 13.37
C ILE A 106 16.66 1.38 13.47
N THR A 107 17.89 1.86 13.62
CA THR A 107 18.20 3.27 13.50
C THR A 107 18.37 3.68 12.04
N PRO A 108 18.22 4.97 11.66
CA PRO A 108 18.41 5.41 10.27
C PRO A 108 19.78 5.01 9.70
N SER A 109 20.82 5.07 10.52
CA SER A 109 22.18 4.64 10.15
C SER A 109 22.35 3.12 10.02
N GLY A 110 21.39 2.34 10.51
CA GLY A 110 21.37 0.88 10.44
C GLY A 110 20.77 0.31 9.15
N ILE A 111 20.11 1.15 8.34
CA ILE A 111 19.50 0.71 7.06
C ILE A 111 20.60 0.26 6.08
N ARG A 112 20.39 -0.88 5.43
CA ARG A 112 21.31 -1.50 4.46
C ARG A 112 20.58 -1.90 3.18
N ASP A 113 21.33 -2.23 2.15
CA ASP A 113 20.78 -2.69 0.85
C ASP A 113 19.89 -3.91 0.99
N GLY A 114 20.16 -4.78 1.98
CA GLY A 114 19.32 -5.95 2.27
C GLY A 114 17.95 -5.64 2.85
N ASP A 115 17.71 -4.40 3.28
CA ASP A 115 16.42 -3.95 3.83
C ASP A 115 15.51 -3.37 2.73
N VAL A 116 16.01 -3.23 1.50
CA VAL A 116 15.23 -2.75 0.36
C VAL A 116 14.12 -3.76 0.04
N GLY A 117 12.88 -3.26 -0.03
CA GLY A 117 11.69 -4.09 -0.27
C GLY A 117 11.15 -4.79 0.97
N THR A 118 11.77 -4.60 2.14
CA THR A 118 11.29 -5.14 3.42
C THR A 118 10.61 -4.06 4.26
N LEU A 119 9.75 -4.49 5.18
CA LEU A 119 9.10 -3.62 6.14
C LEU A 119 9.98 -3.46 7.38
N VAL A 120 10.41 -2.24 7.66
CA VAL A 120 11.25 -1.92 8.80
C VAL A 120 10.63 -0.83 9.67
N ALA A 121 10.78 -0.93 10.99
CA ALA A 121 10.44 0.13 11.92
C ALA A 121 11.71 0.93 12.23
N VAL A 122 11.69 2.24 11.91
CA VAL A 122 12.84 3.11 12.15
C VAL A 122 12.56 3.99 13.35
N GLU A 123 13.43 3.93 14.35
CA GLU A 123 13.39 4.83 15.49
C GLU A 123 14.28 6.03 15.21
N CYS A 124 13.68 7.21 15.16
CA CYS A 124 14.38 8.42 14.73
C CYS A 124 13.82 9.68 15.41
N GLN A 125 14.59 10.75 15.39
CA GLN A 125 14.15 12.07 15.76
C GLN A 125 13.80 12.88 14.51
N VAL A 126 12.60 13.47 14.48
CA VAL A 126 12.22 14.39 13.41
C VAL A 126 12.92 15.72 13.62
N ARG A 127 13.77 16.12 12.68
CA ARG A 127 14.48 17.40 12.70
C ARG A 127 13.71 18.53 12.07
N SER A 128 13.07 18.25 10.97
CA SER A 128 12.20 19.22 10.31
C SER A 128 11.10 18.52 9.51
N ALA A 129 9.98 19.20 9.36
CA ALA A 129 8.86 18.80 8.53
C ALA A 129 8.63 19.88 7.46
N SER A 130 8.34 19.47 6.24
CA SER A 130 7.93 20.39 5.19
C SER A 130 6.49 20.85 5.40
N LYS A 131 6.04 21.84 4.63
CA LYS A 131 4.62 22.10 4.50
C LYS A 131 3.94 20.91 3.81
N ILE A 132 2.68 20.66 4.17
CA ILE A 132 1.83 19.69 3.49
C ILE A 132 1.51 20.26 2.11
N LEU A 133 1.86 19.53 1.07
CA LEU A 133 1.61 19.90 -0.32
C LEU A 133 0.71 18.85 -0.98
N PRO A 134 -0.29 19.27 -1.77
CA PRO A 134 -1.06 18.33 -2.58
C PRO A 134 -0.16 17.71 -3.65
N LYS A 135 -0.22 16.39 -3.80
CA LYS A 135 0.49 15.63 -4.82
C LYS A 135 -0.51 14.79 -5.61
N ALA A 136 -0.39 14.79 -6.93
CA ALA A 136 -1.15 13.88 -7.77
C ALA A 136 -0.82 12.43 -7.43
N LYS A 137 -1.84 11.61 -7.25
CA LYS A 137 -1.74 10.15 -7.07
C LYS A 137 -2.12 9.44 -8.36
N VAL A 138 -3.19 9.92 -8.99
CA VAL A 138 -3.70 9.42 -10.27
C VAL A 138 -3.99 10.60 -11.17
N VAL A 139 -3.57 10.52 -12.40
CA VAL A 139 -3.89 11.49 -13.44
C VAL A 139 -4.69 10.82 -14.55
N PHE A 140 -5.59 11.57 -15.18
CA PHE A 140 -6.32 11.09 -16.34
C PHE A 140 -5.68 11.62 -17.61
N VAL A 141 -5.51 10.70 -18.55
CA VAL A 141 -4.86 10.97 -19.84
C VAL A 141 -5.84 10.75 -20.96
N ARG A 142 -5.85 11.65 -21.93
CA ARG A 142 -6.62 11.52 -23.17
C ARG A 142 -5.71 11.35 -24.36
N CYS A 143 -5.96 10.36 -25.17
CA CYS A 143 -5.33 10.23 -26.47
C CYS A 143 -5.94 11.25 -27.44
N VAL A 144 -5.13 12.16 -28.00
CA VAL A 144 -5.60 13.19 -28.94
C VAL A 144 -6.12 12.58 -30.24
N ARG A 145 -5.64 11.39 -30.60
CA ARG A 145 -6.00 10.73 -31.89
C ARG A 145 -7.35 10.02 -31.84
N CYS A 146 -7.62 9.25 -30.78
CA CYS A 146 -8.85 8.44 -30.68
C CYS A 146 -9.81 8.90 -29.60
N GLY A 147 -9.46 9.92 -28.79
CA GLY A 147 -10.28 10.43 -27.70
C GLY A 147 -10.36 9.51 -26.47
N HIS A 148 -9.73 8.32 -26.49
CA HIS A 148 -9.76 7.40 -25.37
C HIS A 148 -9.16 8.04 -24.13
N VAL A 149 -9.83 7.88 -23.00
CA VAL A 149 -9.41 8.41 -21.68
C VAL A 149 -9.16 7.25 -20.74
N TRP A 150 -8.05 7.29 -20.03
CA TRP A 150 -7.69 6.31 -19.01
C TRP A 150 -6.95 6.96 -17.84
N ASN A 151 -6.84 6.28 -16.74
CA ASN A 151 -6.09 6.71 -15.56
C ASN A 151 -4.66 6.16 -15.60
N VAL A 152 -3.74 6.92 -15.01
CA VAL A 152 -2.34 6.57 -14.87
C VAL A 152 -1.89 6.91 -13.46
N ASP A 153 -1.32 5.95 -12.76
CA ASP A 153 -0.75 6.17 -11.44
C ASP A 153 0.52 7.01 -11.54
N VAL A 154 0.62 8.02 -10.67
CA VAL A 154 1.81 8.86 -10.59
C VAL A 154 2.81 8.21 -9.64
N PRO A 155 4.03 7.91 -10.09
CA PRO A 155 5.03 7.31 -9.22
C PRO A 155 5.38 8.24 -8.05
N TYR A 156 5.81 7.66 -6.93
CA TYR A 156 6.21 8.46 -5.77
C TYR A 156 7.29 9.50 -6.10
N ARG A 157 8.20 9.17 -7.03
CA ARG A 157 9.21 10.09 -7.58
C ARG A 157 9.13 10.08 -9.10
N GLY A 158 9.11 11.26 -9.69
CA GLY A 158 9.04 11.47 -11.13
C GLY A 158 7.64 11.80 -11.63
N ASP A 159 7.54 11.96 -12.95
CA ASP A 159 6.30 12.27 -13.65
C ASP A 159 5.64 10.99 -14.17
N PRO A 160 4.31 10.99 -14.37
CA PRO A 160 3.62 9.86 -14.96
C PRO A 160 4.15 9.60 -16.38
N SER A 161 4.57 8.37 -16.65
CA SER A 161 5.07 7.99 -17.97
C SER A 161 3.96 7.32 -18.78
N VAL A 162 3.66 7.90 -19.95
CA VAL A 162 2.66 7.38 -20.87
C VAL A 162 3.32 7.19 -22.24
N HIS A 163 3.40 5.94 -22.69
CA HIS A 163 4.11 5.61 -23.92
C HIS A 163 3.17 5.24 -25.07
N VAL A 164 2.11 4.49 -24.76
CA VAL A 164 1.20 3.93 -25.78
C VAL A 164 -0.25 4.07 -25.31
N CYS A 165 -1.15 4.36 -26.25
CA CYS A 165 -2.57 4.35 -26.00
C CYS A 165 -3.06 2.93 -25.73
N PRO A 166 -3.76 2.65 -24.59
CA PRO A 166 -4.23 1.30 -24.26
C PRO A 166 -5.42 0.84 -25.10
N ASN A 167 -6.01 1.71 -25.93
CA ASN A 167 -7.08 1.32 -26.85
C ASN A 167 -6.50 0.47 -27.97
N ASN A 168 -6.90 -0.80 -28.05
CA ASN A 168 -6.44 -1.77 -29.04
C ASN A 168 -6.66 -1.31 -30.48
N ALA A 169 -7.70 -0.53 -30.76
CA ALA A 169 -7.97 0.02 -32.08
C ALA A 169 -7.02 1.18 -32.46
N CYS A 170 -6.37 1.81 -31.47
CA CYS A 170 -5.46 2.92 -31.68
C CYS A 170 -3.99 2.49 -31.54
N ASN A 171 -3.61 1.95 -30.41
CA ASN A 171 -2.28 1.43 -30.04
C ASN A 171 -1.09 2.29 -30.53
N ARG A 172 -1.24 3.62 -30.51
CA ARG A 172 -0.22 4.57 -31.03
C ARG A 172 0.48 5.30 -29.89
N THR A 173 1.71 5.71 -30.17
CA THR A 173 2.51 6.58 -29.31
C THR A 173 2.10 8.04 -29.51
N GLY A 174 1.42 8.63 -28.52
CA GLY A 174 1.05 10.04 -28.46
C GLY A 174 0.48 10.69 -29.73
N PRO A 175 0.19 11.97 -29.68
CA PRO A 175 0.25 12.82 -28.50
C PRO A 175 -0.87 12.54 -27.49
N PHE A 176 -0.56 12.83 -26.19
CA PHE A 176 -1.47 12.65 -25.08
C PHE A 176 -1.68 13.98 -24.37
N THR A 177 -2.87 14.18 -23.81
CA THR A 177 -3.21 15.38 -23.01
C THR A 177 -3.63 14.93 -21.62
N PHE A 178 -3.08 15.56 -20.59
CA PHE A 178 -3.49 15.35 -19.20
C PHE A 178 -4.77 16.14 -18.92
N ILE A 179 -5.66 15.55 -18.12
CA ILE A 179 -6.95 16.16 -17.74
C ILE A 179 -6.86 16.52 -16.26
N ASP A 180 -6.51 17.76 -15.95
CA ASP A 180 -6.29 18.25 -14.59
C ASP A 180 -7.56 18.23 -13.72
N GLU A 181 -8.74 18.43 -14.34
CA GLU A 181 -10.04 18.46 -13.66
C GLU A 181 -10.44 17.14 -12.98
N ARG A 182 -9.82 16.04 -13.40
CA ARG A 182 -10.09 14.69 -12.89
C ARG A 182 -8.95 14.10 -12.06
N GLU A 183 -7.94 14.90 -11.79
CA GLU A 183 -6.77 14.48 -11.03
C GLU A 183 -7.14 14.09 -9.59
N VAL A 184 -6.75 12.90 -9.17
CA VAL A 184 -6.86 12.46 -7.77
C VAL A 184 -5.60 12.90 -7.03
N ARG A 185 -5.75 13.74 -6.00
CA ARG A 185 -4.64 14.28 -5.21
C ARG A 185 -4.58 13.66 -3.82
N THR A 186 -3.38 13.52 -3.30
CA THR A 186 -3.10 13.17 -1.91
C THR A 186 -2.22 14.23 -1.27
N SER A 187 -2.30 14.34 0.05
CA SER A 187 -1.40 15.21 0.81
C SER A 187 -0.04 14.55 0.96
N SER A 188 1.02 15.29 0.70
CA SER A 188 2.41 14.85 0.85
C SER A 188 3.17 15.76 1.78
N GLU A 189 3.86 15.19 2.75
CA GLU A 189 4.75 15.86 3.67
C GLU A 189 6.10 15.17 3.70
N ARG A 190 7.17 15.91 3.82
CA ARG A 190 8.54 15.38 3.92
C ARG A 190 9.10 15.64 5.30
N PHE A 191 9.66 14.62 5.90
CA PHE A 191 10.36 14.70 7.16
C PHE A 191 11.87 14.51 6.94
N ILE A 192 12.69 15.33 7.61
CA ILE A 192 14.12 15.08 7.78
C ILE A 192 14.26 14.43 9.14
N ILE A 193 14.79 13.21 9.15
CA ILE A 193 14.97 12.38 10.34
C ILE A 193 16.46 12.15 10.61
N GLN A 194 16.81 11.99 11.90
CA GLN A 194 18.16 11.67 12.36
C GLN A 194 18.11 10.55 13.41
#